data_1af8336399ce83c2ce3370a54cb2deb3
#
_entry.id   1af8336399ce83c2ce3370a54cb2deb3
#
_cell.length_a   1.000
_cell.length_b   1.000
_cell.length_c   1.000
_cell.angle_alpha   90.00
_cell.angle_beta   90.00
_cell.angle_gamma   90.00
#
_symmetry.space_group_name_H-M   'P 1'
#
loop_
_entity.id
_entity.type
_entity.pdbx_description
1 polymer ?
#
loop_
_entity_poly.entity_id
_entity_poly.type
_entity_poly.pdbx_seq_one_letter_code
_entity_poly.pdbx_strand_id
1 'polypeptide(L)'
;MARPQTDIDAGRIALLEVVDDLVRRRGSVDISMTDLAAAAGMSPSNLYRFFDNKEALLEAVAERFFAEKIQIMVEVTESDLPVQDKMYQYFARRYLAMVAQYEAEPDLLKSYLEIGQQYFEVVRGYVDLGDHYLSLIVAEAMEQGYFEGLSIDEAVSLINQMVQCYTNPDALFYVGTIKLRVEKLATIVETIFLGLGKKSSAQKLGQTQIKIVS
;
A
#
# COMPACT_ATOMS: atom_id res chain seq x y z
N MET A 1 -15.51 -35.54 10.95
CA MET A 1 -14.54 -34.87 11.81
C MET A 1 -14.10 -33.61 11.10
N ALA A 2 -14.24 -32.43 11.71
CA ALA A 2 -13.73 -31.19 11.16
C ALA A 2 -12.18 -31.23 11.18
N ARG A 3 -11.54 -30.83 10.08
CA ARG A 3 -10.09 -30.73 9.99
C ARG A 3 -9.61 -29.65 10.95
N PRO A 4 -8.47 -29.78 11.65
CA PRO A 4 -7.96 -28.71 12.51
C PRO A 4 -7.77 -27.42 11.72
N GLN A 5 -8.00 -26.26 12.34
CA GLN A 5 -7.84 -24.92 11.74
C GLN A 5 -6.44 -24.76 11.11
N THR A 6 -5.41 -25.25 11.79
CA THR A 6 -4.00 -25.27 11.32
C THR A 6 -3.81 -25.94 9.95
N ASP A 7 -4.62 -26.93 9.61
CA ASP A 7 -4.54 -27.64 8.33
C ASP A 7 -5.22 -26.85 7.20
N ILE A 8 -6.22 -26.03 7.52
CA ILE A 8 -6.88 -25.11 6.57
C ILE A 8 -5.93 -23.95 6.26
N ASP A 9 -5.32 -23.35 7.27
CA ASP A 9 -4.43 -22.19 7.09
C ASP A 9 -3.17 -22.56 6.30
N ALA A 10 -2.55 -23.71 6.60
CA ALA A 10 -1.43 -24.23 5.81
C ALA A 10 -1.83 -24.52 4.36
N GLY A 11 -3.05 -25.06 4.14
CA GLY A 11 -3.58 -25.28 2.80
C GLY A 11 -3.86 -23.99 2.03
N ARG A 12 -4.33 -22.93 2.70
CA ARG A 12 -4.50 -21.60 2.09
C ARG A 12 -3.16 -21.02 1.65
N ILE A 13 -2.13 -21.08 2.50
CA ILE A 13 -0.79 -20.61 2.15
C ILE A 13 -0.26 -21.34 0.90
N ALA A 14 -0.32 -22.67 0.87
CA ALA A 14 0.12 -23.46 -0.27
C ALA A 14 -0.66 -23.11 -1.57
N LEU A 15 -1.97 -22.84 -1.47
CA LEU A 15 -2.77 -22.43 -2.61
C LEU A 15 -2.40 -21.02 -3.12
N LEU A 16 -2.04 -20.11 -2.23
CA LEU A 16 -1.57 -18.78 -2.63
C LEU A 16 -0.22 -18.84 -3.37
N GLU A 17 0.66 -19.81 -3.03
CA GLU A 17 1.88 -20.06 -3.81
C GLU A 17 1.56 -20.57 -5.22
N VAL A 18 0.54 -21.42 -5.36
CA VAL A 18 0.06 -21.86 -6.69
C VAL A 18 -0.52 -20.72 -7.49
N VAL A 19 -1.18 -19.75 -6.85
CA VAL A 19 -1.64 -18.52 -7.52
C VAL A 19 -0.45 -17.73 -8.08
N ASP A 20 0.61 -17.50 -7.30
CA ASP A 20 1.82 -16.81 -7.78
C ASP A 20 2.41 -17.52 -9.00
N ASP A 21 2.51 -18.85 -8.96
CA ASP A 21 3.03 -19.62 -10.07
C ASP A 21 2.15 -19.55 -11.33
N LEU A 22 0.83 -19.48 -11.16
CA LEU A 22 -0.09 -19.29 -12.27
C LEU A 22 0.06 -17.90 -12.87
N VAL A 23 0.16 -16.85 -12.04
CA VAL A 23 0.38 -15.48 -12.48
C VAL A 23 1.70 -15.38 -13.25
N ARG A 24 2.80 -15.92 -12.71
CA ARG A 24 4.10 -15.94 -13.39
C ARG A 24 4.06 -16.60 -14.76
N ARG A 25 3.35 -17.74 -14.89
CA ARG A 25 3.26 -18.49 -16.14
C ARG A 25 2.36 -17.84 -17.18
N ARG A 26 1.28 -17.19 -16.76
CA ARG A 26 0.28 -16.62 -17.65
C ARG A 26 0.52 -15.16 -18.00
N GLY A 27 1.27 -14.45 -17.16
CA GLY A 27 1.41 -13.00 -17.26
C GLY A 27 0.07 -12.27 -17.12
N SER A 28 -0.90 -12.88 -16.45
CA SER A 28 -2.26 -12.38 -16.28
C SER A 28 -2.85 -12.85 -14.96
N VAL A 29 -3.64 -12.00 -14.38
CA VAL A 29 -4.37 -12.22 -13.12
C VAL A 29 -5.78 -12.79 -13.32
N ASP A 30 -6.19 -13.03 -14.57
CA ASP A 30 -7.48 -13.67 -14.82
C ASP A 30 -7.40 -15.17 -14.55
N ILE A 31 -7.33 -15.50 -13.25
CA ILE A 31 -7.32 -16.86 -12.73
C ILE A 31 -8.72 -17.20 -12.25
N SER A 32 -9.31 -18.25 -12.83
CA SER A 32 -10.56 -18.81 -12.34
C SER A 32 -10.32 -19.80 -11.19
N MET A 33 -11.36 -20.04 -10.37
CA MET A 33 -11.32 -21.07 -9.32
C MET A 33 -11.04 -22.46 -9.92
N THR A 34 -11.50 -22.73 -11.14
CA THR A 34 -11.24 -23.99 -11.86
C THR A 34 -9.78 -24.10 -12.27
N ASP A 35 -9.16 -23.03 -12.75
CA ASP A 35 -7.74 -23.00 -13.09
C ASP A 35 -6.86 -23.27 -11.88
N LEU A 36 -7.18 -22.63 -10.75
CA LEU A 36 -6.45 -22.82 -9.51
C LEU A 36 -6.58 -24.26 -9.00
N ALA A 37 -7.80 -24.82 -9.01
CA ALA A 37 -8.02 -26.20 -8.61
C ALA A 37 -7.22 -27.18 -9.48
N ALA A 38 -7.23 -26.99 -10.80
CA ALA A 38 -6.47 -27.81 -11.74
C ALA A 38 -4.95 -27.71 -11.49
N ALA A 39 -4.43 -26.51 -11.30
CA ALA A 39 -3.01 -26.27 -11.02
C ALA A 39 -2.56 -26.86 -9.68
N ALA A 40 -3.44 -26.82 -8.67
CA ALA A 40 -3.20 -27.41 -7.35
C ALA A 40 -3.44 -28.94 -7.30
N GLY A 41 -3.83 -29.56 -8.42
CA GLY A 41 -4.10 -31.01 -8.48
C GLY A 41 -5.29 -31.44 -7.63
N MET A 42 -6.28 -30.56 -7.42
CA MET A 42 -7.46 -30.86 -6.61
C MET A 42 -8.78 -30.64 -7.38
N SER A 43 -9.88 -31.17 -6.85
CA SER A 43 -11.20 -30.89 -7.41
C SER A 43 -11.65 -29.47 -7.03
N PRO A 44 -12.49 -28.81 -7.87
CA PRO A 44 -13.08 -27.51 -7.52
C PRO A 44 -13.83 -27.54 -6.18
N SER A 45 -14.57 -28.62 -5.88
CA SER A 45 -15.26 -28.77 -4.60
C SER A 45 -14.30 -28.81 -3.39
N ASN A 46 -13.07 -29.29 -3.57
CA ASN A 46 -12.08 -29.27 -2.50
C ASN A 46 -11.48 -27.86 -2.32
N LEU A 47 -11.33 -27.10 -3.40
CA LEU A 47 -10.84 -25.72 -3.34
C LEU A 47 -11.81 -24.82 -2.56
N TYR A 48 -13.12 -24.96 -2.76
CA TYR A 48 -14.14 -24.21 -2.02
C TYR A 48 -14.15 -24.44 -0.50
N ARG A 49 -13.36 -25.39 0.01
CA ARG A 49 -13.13 -25.56 1.46
C ARG A 49 -12.09 -24.56 2.00
N PHE A 50 -11.30 -23.97 1.14
CA PHE A 50 -10.27 -22.97 1.48
C PHE A 50 -10.71 -21.56 1.17
N PHE A 51 -11.43 -21.36 0.06
CA PHE A 51 -11.92 -20.06 -0.38
C PHE A 51 -13.36 -20.22 -0.86
N ASP A 52 -14.31 -19.54 -0.21
CA ASP A 52 -15.74 -19.65 -0.49
C ASP A 52 -16.10 -19.23 -1.92
N ASN A 53 -15.34 -18.31 -2.48
CA ASN A 53 -15.51 -17.77 -3.83
C ASN A 53 -14.22 -17.12 -4.33
N LYS A 54 -14.23 -16.58 -5.56
CA LYS A 54 -13.09 -15.88 -6.17
C LYS A 54 -12.72 -14.62 -5.38
N GLU A 55 -13.68 -13.92 -4.82
CA GLU A 55 -13.46 -12.69 -4.05
C GLU A 55 -12.66 -12.99 -2.77
N ALA A 56 -13.05 -14.00 -1.99
CA ALA A 56 -12.30 -14.45 -0.83
C ALA A 56 -10.85 -14.92 -1.16
N LEU A 57 -10.64 -15.49 -2.36
CA LEU A 57 -9.29 -15.78 -2.86
C LEU A 57 -8.51 -14.50 -3.12
N LEU A 58 -9.09 -13.52 -3.81
CA LEU A 58 -8.44 -12.25 -4.12
C LEU A 58 -8.13 -11.43 -2.87
N GLU A 59 -9.02 -11.45 -1.87
CA GLU A 59 -8.78 -10.85 -0.55
C GLU A 59 -7.55 -11.49 0.12
N ALA A 60 -7.45 -12.82 0.13
CA ALA A 60 -6.30 -13.51 0.70
C ALA A 60 -5.00 -13.25 -0.07
N VAL A 61 -5.05 -13.09 -1.40
CA VAL A 61 -3.92 -12.67 -2.23
C VAL A 61 -3.47 -11.26 -1.84
N ALA A 62 -4.40 -10.32 -1.71
CA ALA A 62 -4.11 -8.95 -1.32
C ALA A 62 -3.55 -8.87 0.12
N GLU A 63 -4.17 -9.59 1.06
CA GLU A 63 -3.70 -9.68 2.45
C GLU A 63 -2.22 -10.12 2.51
N ARG A 64 -1.87 -11.19 1.78
CA ARG A 64 -0.48 -11.67 1.71
C ARG A 64 0.45 -10.66 1.03
N PHE A 65 0.01 -10.04 -0.07
CA PHE A 65 0.80 -9.04 -0.80
C PHE A 65 1.12 -7.81 0.05
N PHE A 66 0.20 -7.40 0.92
CA PHE A 66 0.37 -6.23 1.78
C PHE A 66 0.90 -6.54 3.18
N ALA A 67 1.02 -7.82 3.57
CA ALA A 67 1.37 -8.23 4.94
C ALA A 67 2.64 -7.55 5.48
N GLU A 68 3.73 -7.54 4.72
CA GLU A 68 4.99 -6.87 5.11
C GLU A 68 4.79 -5.37 5.30
N LYS A 69 4.04 -4.72 4.41
CA LYS A 69 3.78 -3.27 4.47
C LYS A 69 2.90 -2.90 5.66
N ILE A 70 1.93 -3.75 6.00
CA ILE A 70 1.09 -3.59 7.20
C ILE A 70 1.95 -3.76 8.46
N GLN A 71 2.81 -4.77 8.49
CA GLN A 71 3.73 -4.97 9.61
C GLN A 71 4.63 -3.75 9.85
N ILE A 72 5.16 -3.14 8.77
CA ILE A 72 5.94 -1.90 8.85
C ILE A 72 5.13 -0.76 9.46
N MET A 73 3.85 -0.61 9.08
CA MET A 73 2.98 0.43 9.64
C MET A 73 2.82 0.27 11.16
N VAL A 74 2.54 -0.94 11.62
CA VAL A 74 2.39 -1.28 13.04
C VAL A 74 3.69 -0.97 13.79
N GLU A 75 4.80 -1.57 13.36
CA GLU A 75 6.10 -1.41 14.02
C GLU A 75 6.53 0.05 14.17
N VAL A 76 6.36 0.84 13.11
CA VAL A 76 6.75 2.25 13.13
C VAL A 76 5.85 3.07 14.05
N THR A 77 4.55 2.83 13.99
CA THR A 77 3.58 3.58 14.82
C THR A 77 3.77 3.27 16.31
N GLU A 78 4.05 2.02 16.66
CA GLU A 78 4.27 1.58 18.06
C GLU A 78 5.68 1.85 18.57
N SER A 79 6.61 2.31 17.72
CA SER A 79 8.00 2.58 18.12
C SER A 79 8.13 3.81 19.02
N ASP A 80 9.25 3.91 19.76
CA ASP A 80 9.62 5.08 20.58
C ASP A 80 10.40 6.14 19.78
N LEU A 81 10.36 6.09 18.45
CA LEU A 81 11.07 7.07 17.61
C LEU A 81 10.46 8.47 17.74
N PRO A 82 11.27 9.55 17.57
CA PRO A 82 10.73 10.89 17.39
C PRO A 82 9.71 10.93 16.25
N VAL A 83 8.66 11.72 16.38
CA VAL A 83 7.53 11.72 15.43
C VAL A 83 7.93 12.00 13.97
N GLN A 84 8.96 12.83 13.76
CA GLN A 84 9.52 13.09 12.43
C GLN A 84 10.17 11.83 11.85
N ASP A 85 10.91 11.08 12.66
CA ASP A 85 11.53 9.82 12.28
C ASP A 85 10.47 8.74 12.02
N LYS A 86 9.40 8.69 12.84
CA LYS A 86 8.25 7.80 12.58
C LYS A 86 7.67 8.06 11.19
N MET A 87 7.36 9.31 10.85
CA MET A 87 6.81 9.65 9.53
C MET A 87 7.77 9.28 8.40
N TYR A 88 9.06 9.57 8.56
CA TYR A 88 10.06 9.17 7.57
C TYR A 88 10.14 7.66 7.41
N GLN A 89 10.26 6.89 8.51
CA GLN A 89 10.35 5.43 8.48
C GLN A 89 9.07 4.79 7.94
N TYR A 90 7.91 5.35 8.24
CA TYR A 90 6.62 4.91 7.74
C TYR A 90 6.57 4.90 6.20
N PHE A 91 7.06 5.94 5.55
CA PHE A 91 7.12 6.01 4.10
C PHE A 91 8.34 5.31 3.51
N ALA A 92 9.52 5.50 4.08
CA ALA A 92 10.78 4.97 3.55
C ALA A 92 10.82 3.44 3.53
N ARG A 93 10.45 2.79 4.64
CA ARG A 93 10.46 1.32 4.72
C ARG A 93 9.44 0.69 3.79
N ARG A 94 8.22 1.25 3.68
CA ARG A 94 7.19 0.78 2.74
C ARG A 94 7.62 0.95 1.28
N TYR A 95 8.25 2.08 0.96
CA TYR A 95 8.83 2.32 -0.37
C TYR A 95 9.92 1.31 -0.69
N LEU A 96 10.86 1.09 0.22
CA LEU A 96 11.95 0.13 0.01
C LEU A 96 11.44 -1.32 -0.13
N ALA A 97 10.44 -1.73 0.63
CA ALA A 97 9.78 -3.02 0.47
C ALA A 97 9.13 -3.16 -0.93
N MET A 98 8.50 -2.09 -1.42
CA MET A 98 7.93 -2.06 -2.78
C MET A 98 9.02 -2.11 -3.87
N VAL A 99 10.13 -1.40 -3.69
CA VAL A 99 11.29 -1.47 -4.60
C VAL A 99 11.88 -2.87 -4.62
N ALA A 100 12.05 -3.50 -3.47
CA ALA A 100 12.56 -4.87 -3.37
C ALA A 100 11.65 -5.88 -4.09
N GLN A 101 10.34 -5.75 -3.99
CA GLN A 101 9.38 -6.57 -4.75
C GLN A 101 9.51 -6.33 -6.26
N TYR A 102 9.65 -5.06 -6.67
CA TYR A 102 9.85 -4.71 -8.08
C TYR A 102 11.15 -5.28 -8.64
N GLU A 103 12.27 -5.17 -7.91
CA GLU A 103 13.58 -5.68 -8.35
C GLU A 103 13.61 -7.22 -8.39
N ALA A 104 12.89 -7.88 -7.48
CA ALA A 104 12.83 -9.33 -7.44
C ALA A 104 11.95 -9.90 -8.58
N GLU A 105 10.74 -9.38 -8.75
CA GLU A 105 9.76 -9.93 -9.69
C GLU A 105 8.87 -8.81 -10.28
N PRO A 106 9.38 -8.01 -11.24
CA PRO A 106 8.63 -6.86 -11.79
C PRO A 106 7.32 -7.25 -12.46
N ASP A 107 7.29 -8.37 -13.20
CA ASP A 107 6.09 -8.84 -13.89
C ASP A 107 5.01 -9.34 -12.90
N LEU A 108 5.41 -10.00 -11.83
CA LEU A 108 4.50 -10.42 -10.77
C LEU A 108 3.91 -9.20 -10.04
N LEU A 109 4.74 -8.22 -9.69
CA LEU A 109 4.27 -6.97 -9.09
C LEU A 109 3.26 -6.28 -10.01
N LYS A 110 3.57 -6.14 -11.32
CA LYS A 110 2.67 -5.55 -12.30
C LYS A 110 1.32 -6.25 -12.32
N SER A 111 1.33 -7.58 -12.34
CA SER A 111 0.12 -8.38 -12.33
C SER A 111 -0.72 -8.15 -11.07
N TYR A 112 -0.11 -8.03 -9.89
CA TYR A 112 -0.84 -7.70 -8.66
C TYR A 112 -1.42 -6.28 -8.66
N LEU A 113 -0.75 -5.31 -9.29
CA LEU A 113 -1.31 -3.96 -9.46
C LEU A 113 -2.52 -3.96 -10.39
N GLU A 114 -2.51 -4.78 -11.45
CA GLU A 114 -3.67 -4.98 -12.33
C GLU A 114 -4.87 -5.58 -11.57
N ILE A 115 -4.63 -6.52 -10.62
CA ILE A 115 -5.70 -6.99 -9.70
C ILE A 115 -6.27 -5.82 -8.91
N GLY A 116 -5.40 -5.00 -8.31
CA GLY A 116 -5.82 -3.84 -7.51
C GLY A 116 -6.64 -2.83 -8.30
N GLN A 117 -6.29 -2.61 -9.57
CA GLN A 117 -7.06 -1.72 -10.46
C GLN A 117 -8.41 -2.32 -10.84
N GLN A 118 -8.47 -3.63 -11.11
CA GLN A 118 -9.69 -4.33 -11.52
C GLN A 118 -10.64 -4.58 -10.33
N TYR A 119 -10.09 -4.82 -9.14
CA TYR A 119 -10.82 -5.17 -7.91
C TYR A 119 -10.47 -4.18 -6.80
N PHE A 120 -10.73 -2.90 -7.02
CA PHE A 120 -10.33 -1.83 -6.10
C PHE A 120 -10.83 -2.04 -4.66
N GLU A 121 -12.03 -2.59 -4.49
CA GLU A 121 -12.59 -2.84 -3.16
C GLU A 121 -11.73 -3.80 -2.32
N VAL A 122 -11.02 -4.74 -2.96
CA VAL A 122 -10.08 -5.66 -2.29
C VAL A 122 -8.86 -4.89 -1.73
N VAL A 123 -8.40 -3.85 -2.44
CA VAL A 123 -7.23 -3.04 -2.06
C VAL A 123 -7.62 -1.89 -1.13
N ARG A 124 -8.87 -1.47 -1.16
CA ARG A 124 -9.38 -0.33 -0.38
C ARG A 124 -9.07 -0.45 1.11
N GLY A 125 -9.28 -1.64 1.69
CA GLY A 125 -8.96 -1.89 3.11
C GLY A 125 -7.49 -1.61 3.46
N TYR A 126 -6.56 -1.89 2.55
CA TYR A 126 -5.14 -1.56 2.74
C TYR A 126 -4.90 -0.04 2.67
N VAL A 127 -5.56 0.67 1.76
CA VAL A 127 -5.45 2.14 1.66
C VAL A 127 -6.00 2.80 2.92
N ASP A 128 -7.20 2.40 3.35
CA ASP A 128 -7.83 2.90 4.58
C ASP A 128 -6.97 2.62 5.82
N LEU A 129 -6.34 1.45 5.89
CA LEU A 129 -5.42 1.08 6.96
C LEU A 129 -4.15 1.96 6.93
N GLY A 130 -3.62 2.27 5.74
CA GLY A 130 -2.52 3.20 5.58
C GLY A 130 -2.86 4.59 6.12
N ASP A 131 -4.02 5.12 5.77
CA ASP A 131 -4.48 6.42 6.27
C ASP A 131 -4.70 6.39 7.79
N HIS A 132 -5.21 5.29 8.34
CA HIS A 132 -5.36 5.12 9.77
C HIS A 132 -4.02 5.21 10.52
N TYR A 133 -3.00 4.44 10.11
CA TYR A 133 -1.69 4.48 10.79
C TYR A 133 -0.98 5.83 10.60
N LEU A 134 -1.12 6.46 9.43
CA LEU A 134 -0.60 7.82 9.23
C LEU A 134 -1.31 8.83 10.14
N SER A 135 -2.62 8.68 10.35
CA SER A 135 -3.39 9.57 11.24
C SER A 135 -2.92 9.50 12.68
N LEU A 136 -2.47 8.33 13.16
CA LEU A 136 -1.87 8.20 14.50
C LEU A 136 -0.56 8.97 14.62
N ILE A 137 0.32 8.89 13.61
CA ILE A 137 1.58 9.67 13.57
C ILE A 137 1.29 11.18 13.50
N VAL A 138 0.28 11.58 12.70
CA VAL A 138 -0.14 12.98 12.58
C VAL A 138 -0.71 13.49 13.89
N ALA A 139 -1.54 12.70 14.59
CA ALA A 139 -2.08 13.06 15.90
C ALA A 139 -0.97 13.29 16.92
N GLU A 140 0.02 12.39 17.00
CA GLU A 140 1.20 12.53 17.85
C GLU A 140 1.99 13.83 17.51
N ALA A 141 2.14 14.13 16.21
CA ALA A 141 2.80 15.35 15.77
C ALA A 141 2.04 16.63 16.21
N MET A 142 0.70 16.60 16.11
CA MET A 142 -0.15 17.71 16.54
C MET A 142 -0.08 17.95 18.07
N GLU A 143 0.00 16.88 18.87
CA GLU A 143 0.23 16.98 20.32
C GLU A 143 1.57 17.66 20.65
N GLN A 144 2.57 17.53 19.78
CA GLN A 144 3.88 18.19 19.89
C GLN A 144 3.91 19.60 19.27
N GLY A 145 2.77 20.13 18.80
CA GLY A 145 2.64 21.49 18.25
C GLY A 145 2.98 21.63 16.77
N TYR A 146 3.04 20.50 16.03
CA TYR A 146 3.13 20.54 14.57
C TYR A 146 1.75 20.65 13.93
N PHE A 147 1.68 21.10 12.68
CA PHE A 147 0.48 21.14 11.83
C PHE A 147 -0.66 22.00 12.40
N GLU A 148 -0.33 23.08 13.12
CA GLU A 148 -1.31 23.98 13.71
C GLU A 148 -2.31 24.51 12.66
N GLY A 149 -3.59 24.48 13.02
CA GLY A 149 -4.69 25.00 12.19
C GLY A 149 -5.20 24.03 11.12
N LEU A 150 -4.69 22.79 11.08
CA LEU A 150 -5.21 21.70 10.25
C LEU A 150 -5.96 20.69 11.12
N SER A 151 -6.97 20.04 10.56
CA SER A 151 -7.49 18.77 11.09
C SER A 151 -6.54 17.61 10.75
N ILE A 152 -6.69 16.48 11.43
CA ILE A 152 -5.92 15.26 11.13
C ILE A 152 -6.14 14.85 9.68
N ASP A 153 -7.39 14.83 9.22
CA ASP A 153 -7.75 14.42 7.86
C ASP A 153 -7.14 15.33 6.78
N GLU A 154 -7.14 16.66 7.01
CA GLU A 154 -6.50 17.61 6.11
C GLU A 154 -4.98 17.38 6.04
N ALA A 155 -4.33 17.18 7.19
CA ALA A 155 -2.89 16.91 7.23
C ALA A 155 -2.54 15.58 6.54
N VAL A 156 -3.28 14.49 6.83
CA VAL A 156 -3.09 13.18 6.18
C VAL A 156 -3.25 13.30 4.66
N SER A 157 -4.31 13.97 4.20
CA SER A 157 -4.57 14.17 2.77
C SER A 157 -3.44 14.93 2.08
N LEU A 158 -2.97 16.04 2.68
CA LEU A 158 -1.87 16.85 2.12
C LEU A 158 -0.55 16.06 2.11
N ILE A 159 -0.23 15.37 3.19
CA ILE A 159 0.99 14.56 3.30
C ILE A 159 1.00 13.46 2.23
N ASN A 160 -0.09 12.70 2.10
CA ASN A 160 -0.21 11.65 1.07
C ASN A 160 0.01 12.20 -0.34
N GLN A 161 -0.55 13.37 -0.66
CA GLN A 161 -0.34 14.02 -1.96
C GLN A 161 1.12 14.43 -2.18
N MET A 162 1.80 14.95 -1.14
CA MET A 162 3.21 15.37 -1.23
C MET A 162 4.17 14.20 -1.45
N VAL A 163 3.85 13.02 -0.92
CA VAL A 163 4.70 11.82 -1.02
C VAL A 163 4.19 10.79 -2.03
N GLN A 164 3.20 11.12 -2.85
CA GLN A 164 2.50 10.17 -3.74
C GLN A 164 3.44 9.36 -4.62
N CYS A 165 4.55 9.94 -5.11
CA CYS A 165 5.53 9.19 -5.91
C CYS A 165 6.20 8.05 -5.15
N TYR A 166 6.26 8.11 -3.82
CA TYR A 166 6.85 7.07 -2.97
C TYR A 166 5.83 6.04 -2.50
N THR A 167 4.54 6.34 -2.59
CA THR A 167 3.46 5.45 -2.13
C THR A 167 2.72 4.77 -3.26
N ASN A 168 2.79 5.35 -4.48
CA ASN A 168 2.16 4.77 -5.66
C ASN A 168 3.10 3.78 -6.36
N PRO A 169 2.81 2.48 -6.36
CA PRO A 169 3.64 1.47 -7.01
C PRO A 169 3.77 1.65 -8.53
N ASP A 170 2.78 2.26 -9.20
CA ASP A 170 2.86 2.57 -10.63
C ASP A 170 4.05 3.49 -10.95
N ALA A 171 4.47 4.32 -9.99
CA ALA A 171 5.63 5.19 -10.15
C ALA A 171 6.93 4.42 -10.47
N LEU A 172 7.06 3.17 -10.02
CA LEU A 172 8.24 2.32 -10.31
C LEU A 172 8.35 1.97 -11.80
N PHE A 173 7.22 1.88 -12.50
CA PHE A 173 7.17 1.51 -13.91
C PHE A 173 7.33 2.73 -14.84
N TYR A 174 6.85 3.90 -14.43
CA TYR A 174 6.84 5.11 -15.28
C TYR A 174 7.97 6.09 -14.97
N VAL A 175 8.49 6.07 -13.74
CA VAL A 175 9.48 7.02 -13.24
C VAL A 175 10.91 6.48 -13.33
N GLY A 176 11.15 5.46 -14.14
CA GLY A 176 12.49 4.85 -14.31
C GLY A 176 13.62 5.83 -14.65
N THR A 177 13.30 7.06 -15.07
CA THR A 177 14.25 8.17 -15.29
C THR A 177 14.38 9.09 -14.06
N ILE A 178 13.39 9.14 -13.17
CA ILE A 178 13.43 9.93 -11.94
C ILE A 178 13.81 8.98 -10.81
N LYS A 179 15.10 8.92 -10.50
CA LYS A 179 15.59 8.13 -9.38
C LYS A 179 15.01 8.68 -8.08
N LEU A 180 13.90 8.08 -7.62
CA LEU A 180 13.38 8.31 -6.29
C LEU A 180 14.38 7.74 -5.28
N ARG A 181 14.87 8.58 -4.40
CA ARG A 181 15.83 8.20 -3.36
C ARG A 181 15.28 8.55 -1.99
N VAL A 182 15.54 7.70 -1.01
CA VAL A 182 15.07 7.89 0.37
C VAL A 182 15.63 9.17 1.00
N GLU A 183 16.80 9.66 0.56
CA GLU A 183 17.35 10.93 1.00
C GLU A 183 16.48 12.13 0.56
N LYS A 184 15.88 12.04 -0.63
CA LYS A 184 14.91 13.06 -1.08
C LYS A 184 13.60 12.98 -0.29
N LEU A 185 13.15 11.77 0.04
CA LEU A 185 12.00 11.57 0.89
C LEU A 185 12.23 12.17 2.29
N ALA A 186 13.41 12.00 2.88
CA ALA A 186 13.77 12.63 4.15
C ALA A 186 13.64 14.16 4.08
N THR A 187 14.15 14.78 3.00
CA THR A 187 14.00 16.23 2.80
C THR A 187 12.53 16.66 2.63
N ILE A 188 11.71 15.84 1.96
CA ILE A 188 10.27 16.11 1.83
C ILE A 188 9.60 16.05 3.20
N VAL A 189 9.87 15.03 4.02
CA VAL A 189 9.31 14.89 5.37
C VAL A 189 9.74 16.07 6.24
N GLU A 190 11.01 16.45 6.23
CA GLU A 190 11.50 17.66 6.93
C GLU A 190 10.73 18.91 6.49
N THR A 191 10.54 19.09 5.18
CA THR A 191 9.79 20.22 4.62
C THR A 191 8.33 20.21 5.07
N ILE A 192 7.70 19.05 5.18
CA ILE A 192 6.33 18.88 5.70
C ILE A 192 6.27 19.42 7.14
N PHE A 193 7.17 18.99 8.01
CA PHE A 193 7.19 19.43 9.40
C PHE A 193 7.53 20.91 9.56
N LEU A 194 8.35 21.47 8.69
CA LEU A 194 8.71 22.89 8.71
C LEU A 194 7.61 23.83 8.15
N GLY A 195 6.84 23.35 7.18
CA GLY A 195 5.97 24.20 6.37
C GLY A 195 4.47 23.95 6.52
N LEU A 196 4.06 22.72 6.79
CA LEU A 196 2.66 22.41 6.89
C LEU A 196 2.06 22.99 8.18
N GLY A 197 0.92 23.68 8.08
CA GLY A 197 0.23 24.26 9.25
C GLY A 197 0.68 25.65 9.68
N LYS A 198 1.77 26.21 9.16
CA LYS A 198 1.99 27.66 9.31
C LYS A 198 0.92 28.37 8.51
N LYS A 199 0.18 29.34 9.11
CA LYS A 199 -0.87 30.13 8.44
C LYS A 199 -0.39 30.53 7.06
N SER A 200 -0.75 29.71 6.08
CA SER A 200 -0.28 29.79 4.74
C SER A 200 -0.86 31.04 4.07
N SER A 201 -0.03 31.78 3.37
CA SER A 201 -0.48 32.70 2.32
C SER A 201 -1.17 31.96 1.15
N ALA A 202 -1.38 30.66 1.24
CA ALA A 202 -2.06 29.83 0.22
C ALA A 202 -3.49 30.31 -0.07
N GLN A 203 -4.19 30.89 0.91
CA GLN A 203 -5.45 31.59 0.63
C GLN A 203 -5.31 32.73 -0.38
N LYS A 204 -4.10 33.28 -0.56
CA LYS A 204 -3.83 34.31 -1.58
C LYS A 204 -3.46 33.74 -2.94
N LEU A 205 -2.89 32.50 -2.97
CA LEU A 205 -2.47 31.88 -4.23
C LEU A 205 -3.67 31.45 -5.09
N GLY A 206 -4.78 30.99 -4.48
CA GLY A 206 -6.00 30.60 -5.21
C GLY A 206 -6.87 31.77 -5.69
N GLN A 207 -6.57 33.02 -5.30
CA GLN A 207 -7.35 34.20 -5.69
C GLN A 207 -6.88 34.86 -7.00
N THR A 208 -5.70 34.50 -7.49
CA THR A 208 -5.19 35.01 -8.76
C THR A 208 -5.80 34.23 -9.92
N GLN A 209 -6.74 34.82 -10.65
CA GLN A 209 -7.29 34.21 -11.87
C GLN A 209 -6.17 34.02 -12.89
N ILE A 210 -5.94 32.78 -13.30
CA ILE A 210 -5.09 32.49 -14.45
C ILE A 210 -5.82 32.99 -15.70
N LYS A 211 -5.31 34.04 -16.34
CA LYS A 211 -5.79 34.45 -17.67
C LYS A 211 -5.33 33.38 -18.66
N ILE A 212 -6.27 32.58 -19.12
CA ILE A 212 -6.02 31.70 -20.25
C ILE A 212 -5.90 32.60 -21.48
N VAL A 213 -4.70 32.67 -22.03
CA VAL A 213 -4.49 33.35 -23.33
C VAL A 213 -5.05 32.43 -24.41
N SER A 214 -6.18 32.84 -24.99
CA SER A 214 -6.82 32.18 -26.13
C SER A 214 -6.05 32.46 -27.43
#